data_c607f6da80e2877e9eb54bd312b34532
#
_entry.id   c607f6da80e2877e9eb54bd312b34532
#
_cell.length_a   1.000
_cell.length_b   1.000
_cell.length_c   1.000
_cell.angle_alpha   90.00
_cell.angle_beta   90.00
_cell.angle_gamma   90.00
#
_symmetry.space_group_name_H-M   'P 1'
#
loop_
_entity.id
_entity.type
_entity.pdbx_description
1 polymer ?
#
loop_
_entity_poly.entity_id
_entity_poly.type
_entity_poly.pdbx_seq_one_letter_code
_entity_poly.pdbx_strand_id
1 'polypeptide(L)'
;MKKIETFSGSGVIEEIKQCAKKGASEGLYDPSPRRLRIPLELATGLLGNVDVVVEGAGNLLETTKKTEENKGVIFATSHLTDVDVSTVASVVSEFRHIGVTVASTNMGLWHQRIPYKLVGMDNFFQVPYVRDPSVGKDAIDNKYALPFNGDDYLGLQEKITDSGLSVITAAHNPMSNIGIKNDGELPEKAGKLAPHLSLATGATIIPVLMQVEGQKRNPNQLNDNAIHPKQYLGKKTVRLVFGETIKPSPDEVEAYANVSREASYSEAAREKQRRILEAFGGEAILGYMRDKYDPVLAA
;
A
#
# COMPACT_ATOMS: atom_id res chain seq x y z
N MET A 1 -5.46 -28.54 -3.78
CA MET A 1 -6.27 -27.37 -3.38
C MET A 1 -6.98 -26.83 -4.60
N LYS A 2 -8.29 -26.53 -4.53
CA LYS A 2 -8.96 -25.77 -5.60
C LYS A 2 -8.29 -24.42 -5.70
N LYS A 3 -7.93 -24.00 -6.90
CA LYS A 3 -7.37 -22.67 -7.18
C LYS A 3 -8.45 -21.65 -6.82
N ILE A 4 -8.30 -20.98 -5.68
CA ILE A 4 -9.23 -19.90 -5.27
C ILE A 4 -8.78 -18.66 -6.01
N GLU A 5 -9.45 -18.32 -7.10
CA GLU A 5 -9.09 -17.15 -7.91
C GLU A 5 -9.84 -15.88 -7.49
N THR A 6 -11.03 -16.07 -6.92
CA THR A 6 -11.89 -14.94 -6.53
C THR A 6 -12.73 -15.31 -5.33
N PHE A 7 -12.83 -14.38 -4.37
CA PHE A 7 -13.83 -14.38 -3.31
C PHE A 7 -14.85 -13.28 -3.62
N SER A 8 -16.13 -13.54 -3.49
CA SER A 8 -17.17 -12.52 -3.69
C SER A 8 -18.39 -12.75 -2.82
N GLY A 9 -19.04 -11.66 -2.41
CA GLY A 9 -20.27 -11.67 -1.63
C GLY A 9 -20.13 -11.11 -0.21
N SER A 10 -21.22 -11.03 0.51
CA SER A 10 -21.30 -10.41 1.84
C SER A 10 -20.52 -11.14 2.94
N GLY A 11 -19.98 -12.31 2.67
CA GLY A 11 -19.17 -13.11 3.60
C GLY A 11 -17.68 -13.15 3.28
N VAL A 12 -17.24 -12.47 2.22
CA VAL A 12 -15.87 -12.63 1.68
C VAL A 12 -14.77 -12.35 2.69
N ILE A 13 -14.93 -11.33 3.50
CA ILE A 13 -13.93 -10.99 4.52
C ILE A 13 -13.85 -12.09 5.59
N GLU A 14 -15.00 -12.67 5.96
CA GLU A 14 -15.01 -13.77 6.93
C GLU A 14 -14.39 -15.04 6.34
N GLU A 15 -14.64 -15.34 5.08
CA GLU A 15 -13.98 -16.45 4.38
C GLU A 15 -12.46 -16.29 4.34
N ILE A 16 -11.97 -15.08 4.04
CA ILE A 16 -10.55 -14.74 4.06
C ILE A 16 -9.96 -14.96 5.46
N LYS A 17 -10.64 -14.49 6.51
CA LYS A 17 -10.23 -14.70 7.91
C LYS A 17 -10.19 -16.17 8.29
N GLN A 18 -11.14 -16.97 7.86
CA GLN A 18 -11.15 -18.40 8.10
C GLN A 18 -9.98 -19.10 7.40
N CYS A 19 -9.68 -18.74 6.15
CA CYS A 19 -8.51 -19.25 5.42
C CYS A 19 -7.23 -18.89 6.15
N ALA A 20 -7.08 -17.63 6.57
CA ALA A 20 -5.91 -17.15 7.30
C ALA A 20 -5.74 -17.86 8.65
N LYS A 21 -6.81 -18.01 9.43
CA LYS A 21 -6.81 -18.69 10.73
C LYS A 21 -6.43 -20.16 10.58
N LYS A 22 -6.98 -20.86 9.59
CA LYS A 22 -6.61 -22.23 9.29
C LYS A 22 -5.13 -22.35 8.93
N GLY A 23 -4.65 -21.55 7.98
CA GLY A 23 -3.24 -21.55 7.58
C GLY A 23 -2.29 -21.17 8.72
N ALA A 24 -2.68 -20.24 9.59
CA ALA A 24 -1.88 -19.90 10.77
C ALA A 24 -1.78 -21.07 11.75
N SER A 25 -2.86 -21.84 11.96
CA SER A 25 -2.82 -23.04 12.80
C SER A 25 -1.95 -24.16 12.20
N GLU A 26 -1.77 -24.16 10.90
CA GLU A 26 -0.87 -25.07 10.16
C GLU A 26 0.58 -24.52 10.07
N GLY A 27 0.84 -23.35 10.63
CA GLY A 27 2.16 -22.68 10.58
C GLY A 27 2.51 -22.03 9.24
N LEU A 28 1.54 -21.91 8.34
CA LEU A 28 1.73 -21.34 6.99
C LEU A 28 1.78 -19.82 6.99
N TYR A 29 1.11 -19.16 7.94
CA TYR A 29 1.00 -17.71 8.03
C TYR A 29 1.44 -17.21 9.41
N ASP A 30 1.79 -15.93 9.47
CA ASP A 30 2.16 -15.21 10.69
C ASP A 30 1.37 -13.91 10.80
N PRO A 31 0.10 -14.00 11.25
CA PRO A 31 -0.79 -12.85 11.29
C PRO A 31 -0.29 -11.76 12.23
N SER A 32 -0.66 -10.53 11.94
CA SER A 32 -0.41 -9.39 12.81
C SER A 32 -0.97 -9.62 14.22
N PRO A 33 -0.36 -9.04 15.26
CA PRO A 33 -0.91 -9.07 16.61
C PRO A 33 -2.36 -8.55 16.64
N ARG A 34 -3.20 -9.15 17.48
CA ARG A 34 -4.63 -8.80 17.58
C ARG A 34 -4.86 -7.31 17.85
N ARG A 35 -3.97 -6.68 18.64
CA ARG A 35 -4.01 -5.23 18.91
C ARG A 35 -3.92 -4.36 17.66
N LEU A 36 -3.27 -4.86 16.60
CA LEU A 36 -3.18 -4.18 15.31
C LEU A 36 -4.42 -4.46 14.46
N ARG A 37 -4.89 -5.72 14.44
CA ARG A 37 -6.03 -6.15 13.61
C ARG A 37 -7.36 -5.54 14.02
N ILE A 38 -7.67 -5.45 15.32
CA ILE A 38 -8.95 -4.91 15.81
C ILE A 38 -9.25 -3.50 15.30
N PRO A 39 -8.36 -2.50 15.42
CA PRO A 39 -8.62 -1.17 14.88
C PRO A 39 -8.80 -1.15 13.37
N LEU A 40 -8.06 -2.00 12.64
CA LEU A 40 -8.20 -2.13 11.19
C LEU A 40 -9.55 -2.76 10.81
N GLU A 41 -10.00 -3.77 11.57
CA GLU A 41 -11.32 -4.36 11.41
C GLU A 41 -12.44 -3.34 11.69
N LEU A 42 -12.30 -2.51 12.71
CA LEU A 42 -13.25 -1.44 12.99
C LEU A 42 -13.28 -0.39 11.89
N ALA A 43 -12.12 -0.03 11.33
CA ALA A 43 -12.04 0.90 10.21
C ALA A 43 -12.72 0.33 8.95
N THR A 44 -12.60 -0.99 8.72
CA THR A 44 -13.29 -1.68 7.61
C THR A 44 -14.74 -2.08 7.96
N GLY A 45 -15.06 -2.26 9.24
CA GLY A 45 -16.44 -2.51 9.71
C GLY A 45 -17.39 -1.36 9.42
N LEU A 46 -16.88 -0.13 9.25
CA LEU A 46 -17.63 0.99 8.66
C LEU A 46 -18.04 0.70 7.20
N LEU A 47 -17.42 -0.28 6.57
CA LEU A 47 -17.77 -0.82 5.25
C LEU A 47 -18.81 -1.96 5.36
N GLY A 48 -19.40 -2.23 6.52
CA GLY A 48 -20.25 -3.41 6.82
C GLY A 48 -21.53 -3.57 5.98
N ASN A 49 -21.81 -2.61 5.09
CA ASN A 49 -22.87 -2.71 4.09
C ASN A 49 -22.33 -2.73 2.65
N VAL A 50 -21.05 -3.07 2.49
CA VAL A 50 -20.35 -3.03 1.22
C VAL A 50 -20.20 -4.43 0.67
N ASP A 51 -20.49 -4.62 -0.60
CA ASP A 51 -20.15 -5.85 -1.32
C ASP A 51 -18.66 -5.83 -1.63
N VAL A 52 -17.90 -6.76 -1.04
CA VAL A 52 -16.45 -6.85 -1.28
C VAL A 52 -16.17 -7.95 -2.27
N VAL A 53 -15.46 -7.62 -3.34
CA VAL A 53 -14.93 -8.57 -4.32
C VAL A 53 -13.41 -8.59 -4.21
N VAL A 54 -12.84 -9.77 -3.98
CA VAL A 54 -11.39 -9.97 -3.92
C VAL A 54 -10.97 -10.87 -5.08
N GLU A 55 -10.21 -10.29 -6.01
CA GLU A 55 -9.62 -10.99 -7.14
C GLU A 55 -8.13 -11.25 -6.89
N GLY A 56 -7.57 -12.28 -7.53
CA GLY A 56 -6.17 -12.65 -7.33
C GLY A 56 -5.88 -13.17 -5.92
N ALA A 57 -6.88 -13.71 -5.23
CA ALA A 57 -6.73 -14.27 -3.89
C ALA A 57 -5.65 -15.36 -3.83
N GLY A 58 -5.43 -16.09 -4.94
CA GLY A 58 -4.33 -17.05 -5.05
C GLY A 58 -2.97 -16.39 -4.87
N ASN A 59 -2.75 -15.23 -5.48
CA ASN A 59 -1.50 -14.48 -5.34
C ASN A 59 -1.28 -14.05 -3.89
N LEU A 60 -2.32 -13.52 -3.22
CA LEU A 60 -2.27 -13.18 -1.80
C LEU A 60 -1.87 -14.40 -0.95
N LEU A 61 -2.60 -15.50 -1.10
CA LEU A 61 -2.39 -16.70 -0.28
C LEU A 61 -1.01 -17.32 -0.49
N GLU A 62 -0.52 -17.40 -1.73
CA GLU A 62 0.79 -17.98 -2.00
C GLU A 62 1.94 -17.10 -1.53
N THR A 63 1.87 -15.80 -1.79
CA THR A 63 2.98 -14.88 -1.47
C THR A 63 3.06 -14.57 0.03
N THR A 64 1.93 -14.68 0.75
CA THR A 64 1.93 -14.45 2.20
C THR A 64 2.34 -15.67 3.03
N LYS A 65 2.56 -16.83 2.41
CA LYS A 65 3.10 -18.00 3.12
C LYS A 65 4.48 -17.68 3.69
N LYS A 66 4.78 -18.27 4.84
CA LYS A 66 6.13 -18.27 5.39
C LYS A 66 7.08 -18.97 4.42
N THR A 67 8.22 -18.35 4.18
CA THR A 67 9.32 -18.92 3.41
C THR A 67 10.51 -19.16 4.32
N GLU A 68 11.47 -19.98 3.88
CA GLU A 68 12.71 -20.21 4.61
C GLU A 68 13.49 -18.91 4.82
N GLU A 69 13.49 -18.02 3.83
CA GLU A 69 14.13 -16.71 3.90
C GLU A 69 13.40 -15.73 4.82
N ASN A 70 12.17 -16.03 5.20
CA ASN A 70 11.28 -15.21 6.04
C ASN A 70 11.24 -13.70 5.73
N LYS A 71 11.52 -13.30 4.49
CA LYS A 71 11.45 -11.90 4.06
C LYS A 71 10.01 -11.40 4.06
N GLY A 72 9.87 -10.11 4.35
CA GLY A 72 8.58 -9.43 4.22
C GLY A 72 8.12 -9.33 2.78
N VAL A 73 6.86 -8.95 2.60
CA VAL A 73 6.22 -8.69 1.30
C VAL A 73 5.83 -7.23 1.22
N ILE A 74 6.01 -6.60 0.08
CA ILE A 74 5.64 -5.20 -0.16
C ILE A 74 4.32 -5.18 -0.93
N PHE A 75 3.27 -4.69 -0.31
CA PHE A 75 1.97 -4.47 -0.96
C PHE A 75 1.93 -3.05 -1.48
N ALA A 76 2.10 -2.90 -2.79
CA ALA A 76 2.02 -1.61 -3.47
C ALA A 76 0.56 -1.34 -3.85
N THR A 77 -0.15 -0.57 -3.01
CA THR A 77 -1.59 -0.33 -3.21
C THR A 77 -1.84 0.94 -4.02
N SER A 78 -2.88 0.91 -4.85
CA SER A 78 -3.44 2.14 -5.40
C SER A 78 -3.78 3.12 -4.27
N HIS A 79 -3.75 4.41 -4.55
CA HIS A 79 -4.12 5.45 -3.57
C HIS A 79 -5.16 6.40 -4.17
N LEU A 80 -6.30 5.82 -4.49
CA LEU A 80 -7.45 6.48 -5.12
C LEU A 80 -8.42 7.04 -4.08
N THR A 81 -8.38 6.49 -2.85
CA THR A 81 -9.27 6.84 -1.75
C THR A 81 -8.49 6.96 -0.42
N ASP A 82 -9.09 7.58 0.60
CA ASP A 82 -8.47 7.68 1.95
C ASP A 82 -8.44 6.33 2.70
N VAL A 83 -9.21 5.35 2.23
CA VAL A 83 -9.36 4.06 2.93
C VAL A 83 -8.61 2.91 2.26
N ASP A 84 -7.95 3.15 1.12
CA ASP A 84 -7.27 2.09 0.37
C ASP A 84 -6.26 1.35 1.25
N VAL A 85 -5.36 2.10 1.85
CA VAL A 85 -4.29 1.54 2.69
C VAL A 85 -4.87 0.78 3.89
N SER A 86 -5.87 1.33 4.57
CA SER A 86 -6.49 0.67 5.73
C SER A 86 -7.28 -0.57 5.35
N THR A 87 -7.94 -0.57 4.20
CA THR A 87 -8.69 -1.74 3.71
C THR A 87 -7.74 -2.87 3.31
N VAL A 88 -6.69 -2.57 2.56
CA VAL A 88 -5.66 -3.56 2.22
C VAL A 88 -4.99 -4.08 3.50
N ALA A 89 -4.66 -3.17 4.45
CA ALA A 89 -4.06 -3.52 5.72
C ALA A 89 -4.93 -4.50 6.53
N SER A 90 -6.25 -4.30 6.56
CA SER A 90 -7.15 -5.20 7.29
C SER A 90 -7.16 -6.62 6.73
N VAL A 91 -7.11 -6.76 5.41
CA VAL A 91 -7.06 -8.07 4.76
C VAL A 91 -5.69 -8.73 4.96
N VAL A 92 -4.61 -8.01 4.66
CA VAL A 92 -3.25 -8.56 4.71
C VAL A 92 -2.80 -8.90 6.12
N SER A 93 -3.24 -8.13 7.13
CA SER A 93 -2.89 -8.35 8.54
C SER A 93 -3.36 -9.70 9.09
N GLU A 94 -4.32 -10.35 8.45
CA GLU A 94 -4.76 -11.70 8.80
C GLU A 94 -3.72 -12.78 8.42
N PHE A 95 -2.84 -12.48 7.47
CA PHE A 95 -1.86 -13.42 6.95
C PHE A 95 -0.43 -13.11 7.37
N ARG A 96 -0.08 -11.82 7.52
CA ARG A 96 1.28 -11.36 7.79
C ARG A 96 1.31 -10.27 8.85
N HIS A 97 2.43 -10.21 9.57
CA HIS A 97 2.73 -9.02 10.36
C HIS A 97 3.03 -7.86 9.42
N ILE A 98 2.31 -6.76 9.57
CA ILE A 98 2.36 -5.61 8.66
C ILE A 98 2.84 -4.33 9.31
N GLY A 99 3.53 -3.52 8.51
CA GLY A 99 3.77 -2.10 8.73
C GLY A 99 3.17 -1.27 7.60
N VAL A 100 2.89 -0.02 7.88
CA VAL A 100 2.30 0.92 6.91
C VAL A 100 3.23 2.11 6.73
N THR A 101 3.51 2.48 5.48
CA THR A 101 4.26 3.70 5.21
C THR A 101 3.33 4.92 5.21
N VAL A 102 3.77 5.97 5.88
CA VAL A 102 2.98 7.19 6.05
C VAL A 102 3.84 8.42 5.75
N ALA A 103 3.29 9.36 4.99
CA ALA A 103 3.95 10.63 4.78
C ALA A 103 4.14 11.37 6.11
N SER A 104 5.30 11.99 6.30
CA SER A 104 5.63 12.75 7.52
C SER A 104 4.60 13.84 7.85
N THR A 105 4.01 14.45 6.83
CA THR A 105 2.91 15.41 6.97
C THR A 105 1.68 14.81 7.64
N ASN A 106 1.30 13.58 7.27
CA ASN A 106 0.13 12.92 7.82
C ASN A 106 0.32 12.53 9.29
N MET A 107 1.53 12.17 9.69
CA MET A 107 1.84 11.86 11.09
C MET A 107 1.76 13.09 12.01
N GLY A 108 1.90 14.29 11.48
CA GLY A 108 1.76 15.55 12.21
C GLY A 108 0.30 15.94 12.49
N LEU A 109 -0.64 15.47 11.68
CA LEU A 109 -2.05 15.85 11.78
C LEU A 109 -2.74 15.14 12.95
N TRP A 110 -3.31 15.91 13.88
CA TRP A 110 -3.88 15.37 15.13
C TRP A 110 -4.98 14.33 14.90
N HIS A 111 -5.87 14.55 13.93
CA HIS A 111 -6.97 13.65 13.62
C HIS A 111 -6.49 12.31 13.00
N GLN A 112 -5.31 12.30 12.38
CA GLN A 112 -4.68 11.09 11.86
C GLN A 112 -3.82 10.39 12.93
N ARG A 113 -3.25 11.13 13.87
CA ARG A 113 -2.47 10.56 14.98
C ARG A 113 -3.31 9.67 15.91
N ILE A 114 -4.60 9.96 16.08
CA ILE A 114 -5.47 9.12 16.93
C ILE A 114 -5.56 7.70 16.39
N PRO A 115 -5.96 7.44 15.12
CA PRO A 115 -5.93 6.10 14.54
C PRO A 115 -4.55 5.43 14.63
N TYR A 116 -3.47 6.15 14.36
CA TYR A 116 -2.11 5.60 14.44
C TYR A 116 -1.74 5.15 15.86
N LYS A 117 -2.11 5.92 16.87
CA LYS A 117 -1.90 5.53 18.27
C LYS A 117 -2.71 4.31 18.67
N LEU A 118 -3.95 4.19 18.18
CA LEU A 118 -4.81 3.03 18.46
C LEU A 118 -4.26 1.75 17.84
N VAL A 119 -3.70 1.85 16.64
CA VAL A 119 -3.09 0.72 15.92
C VAL A 119 -1.69 0.38 16.49
N GLY A 120 -1.04 1.36 17.09
CA GLY A 120 0.34 1.28 17.56
C GLY A 120 1.32 1.98 16.63
N MET A 121 1.96 3.04 17.12
CA MET A 121 2.87 3.87 16.34
C MET A 121 4.03 3.08 15.72
N ASP A 122 4.47 2.00 16.36
CA ASP A 122 5.58 1.15 15.91
C ASP A 122 5.31 0.42 14.59
N ASN A 123 4.07 0.44 14.12
CA ASN A 123 3.66 -0.15 12.84
C ASN A 123 3.55 0.88 11.71
N PHE A 124 3.85 2.16 12.00
CA PHE A 124 3.82 3.24 11.02
C PHE A 124 5.22 3.77 10.80
N PHE A 125 5.65 3.78 9.55
CA PHE A 125 6.99 4.17 9.15
C PHE A 125 6.92 5.45 8.32
N GLN A 126 7.65 6.46 8.76
CA GLN A 126 7.76 7.69 8.00
C GLN A 126 8.50 7.47 6.70
N VAL A 127 7.97 8.06 5.63
CA VAL A 127 8.66 8.10 4.35
C VAL A 127 8.90 9.55 3.92
N PRO A 128 10.03 9.82 3.26
CA PRO A 128 10.31 11.16 2.76
C PRO A 128 9.30 11.47 1.66
N TYR A 129 8.39 12.37 1.98
CA TYR A 129 7.44 12.88 1.03
C TYR A 129 7.55 14.40 0.97
N VAL A 130 8.05 14.90 -0.14
CA VAL A 130 8.12 16.34 -0.40
C VAL A 130 6.84 16.73 -1.14
N ARG A 131 5.98 17.46 -0.47
CA ARG A 131 4.81 18.07 -1.07
C ARG A 131 5.20 19.39 -1.73
N ASP A 132 4.57 19.72 -2.83
CA ASP A 132 4.75 21.01 -3.47
C ASP A 132 4.15 22.12 -2.61
N PRO A 133 4.96 23.04 -2.05
CA PRO A 133 4.46 24.10 -1.18
C PRO A 133 3.59 25.13 -1.91
N SER A 134 3.57 25.12 -3.24
CA SER A 134 2.75 26.02 -4.06
C SER A 134 1.29 25.55 -4.18
N VAL A 135 0.99 24.31 -3.81
CA VAL A 135 -0.36 23.75 -3.90
C VAL A 135 -1.10 23.92 -2.57
N GLY A 136 -2.15 24.70 -2.56
CA GLY A 136 -2.91 25.24 -1.43
C GLY A 136 -3.00 24.40 -0.14
N LYS A 137 -3.53 23.17 -0.19
CA LYS A 137 -3.62 22.28 0.99
C LYS A 137 -2.26 21.81 1.47
N ASP A 138 -1.33 21.58 0.57
CA ASP A 138 0.00 21.10 0.91
C ASP A 138 0.82 22.13 1.68
N ALA A 139 0.59 23.43 1.44
CA ALA A 139 1.20 24.50 2.22
C ALA A 139 0.71 24.52 3.66
N ILE A 140 -0.54 24.14 3.92
CA ILE A 140 -1.12 24.03 5.27
C ILE A 140 -0.58 22.77 5.96
N ASP A 141 -0.60 21.67 5.28
CA ASP A 141 -0.18 20.37 5.80
C ASP A 141 1.32 20.35 6.14
N ASN A 142 2.16 21.06 5.36
CA ASN A 142 3.59 21.19 5.62
C ASN A 142 3.92 21.83 6.97
N LYS A 143 3.03 22.67 7.53
CA LYS A 143 3.22 23.23 8.87
C LYS A 143 3.17 22.19 9.98
N TYR A 144 2.51 21.08 9.74
CA TYR A 144 2.35 19.98 10.67
C TYR A 144 3.23 18.79 10.35
N ALA A 145 4.06 18.89 9.30
CA ALA A 145 4.98 17.80 8.96
C ALA A 145 5.96 17.58 10.12
N LEU A 146 6.06 16.33 10.55
CA LEU A 146 7.15 15.93 11.45
C LEU A 146 8.46 15.89 10.65
N PRO A 147 9.60 16.23 11.30
CA PRO A 147 10.90 15.99 10.68
C PRO A 147 11.03 14.54 10.22
N PHE A 148 11.55 14.35 9.02
CA PHE A 148 11.83 13.00 8.53
C PHE A 148 12.93 12.38 9.39
N ASN A 149 12.65 11.19 9.92
CA ASN A 149 13.63 10.41 10.66
C ASN A 149 14.21 9.33 9.74
N GLY A 150 15.46 9.50 9.32
CA GLY A 150 16.16 8.53 8.48
C GLY A 150 16.35 7.17 9.15
N ASP A 151 16.48 7.13 10.47
CA ASP A 151 16.66 5.89 11.24
C ASP A 151 15.39 5.03 11.19
N ASP A 152 14.21 5.63 11.23
CA ASP A 152 12.94 4.91 11.06
C ASP A 152 12.88 4.21 9.69
N TYR A 153 13.41 4.86 8.66
CA TYR A 153 13.43 4.31 7.32
C TYR A 153 14.43 3.16 7.14
N LEU A 154 15.63 3.30 7.71
CA LEU A 154 16.62 2.21 7.75
C LEU A 154 16.08 1.04 8.58
N GLY A 155 15.52 1.31 9.74
CA GLY A 155 14.88 0.31 10.58
C GLY A 155 13.72 -0.41 9.89
N LEU A 156 13.01 0.23 8.95
CA LEU A 156 12.01 -0.43 8.11
C LEU A 156 12.64 -1.49 7.20
N GLN A 157 13.76 -1.16 6.54
CA GLN A 157 14.46 -2.12 5.67
C GLN A 157 14.95 -3.33 6.46
N GLU A 158 15.56 -3.12 7.63
CA GLU A 158 15.98 -4.19 8.53
C GLU A 158 14.80 -5.06 8.98
N LYS A 159 13.65 -4.48 9.32
CA LYS A 159 12.47 -5.25 9.70
C LYS A 159 11.90 -6.08 8.55
N ILE A 160 11.98 -5.59 7.31
CA ILE A 160 11.56 -6.36 6.12
C ILE A 160 12.47 -7.58 5.94
N THR A 161 13.79 -7.41 6.06
CA THR A 161 14.76 -8.48 5.85
C THR A 161 14.82 -9.46 7.00
N ASP A 162 14.91 -8.97 8.24
CA ASP A 162 15.29 -9.78 9.39
C ASP A 162 14.09 -10.32 10.16
N SER A 163 13.00 -9.52 10.24
CA SER A 163 11.79 -9.90 10.97
C SER A 163 10.64 -10.39 10.07
N GLY A 164 10.81 -10.33 8.75
CA GLY A 164 9.75 -10.70 7.81
C GLY A 164 8.55 -9.75 7.84
N LEU A 165 8.74 -8.50 8.32
CA LEU A 165 7.68 -7.50 8.34
C LEU A 165 7.23 -7.21 6.91
N SER A 166 5.95 -7.41 6.63
CA SER A 166 5.37 -7.01 5.35
C SER A 166 4.94 -5.55 5.39
N VAL A 167 5.03 -4.86 4.27
CA VAL A 167 4.81 -3.40 4.21
C VAL A 167 3.73 -3.05 3.22
N ILE A 168 2.80 -2.19 3.65
CA ILE A 168 1.81 -1.60 2.77
C ILE A 168 2.25 -0.18 2.44
N THR A 169 2.36 0.11 1.16
CA THR A 169 2.78 1.42 0.66
C THR A 169 1.95 1.83 -0.54
N ALA A 170 1.80 3.14 -0.74
CA ALA A 170 1.14 3.65 -1.93
C ALA A 170 1.99 3.39 -3.19
N ALA A 171 1.37 2.84 -4.22
CA ALA A 171 2.00 2.58 -5.52
C ALA A 171 2.24 3.87 -6.34
N HIS A 172 1.60 4.94 -5.96
CA HIS A 172 1.71 6.26 -6.58
C HIS A 172 1.45 7.37 -5.56
N ASN A 173 1.83 8.57 -5.89
CA ASN A 173 1.49 9.72 -5.04
C ASN A 173 -0.03 9.87 -4.95
N PRO A 174 -0.54 10.32 -3.78
CA PRO A 174 -1.96 10.63 -3.64
C PRO A 174 -2.41 11.58 -4.74
N MET A 175 -3.53 11.26 -5.33
CA MET A 175 -4.07 11.99 -6.49
C MET A 175 -4.31 13.49 -6.23
N SER A 176 -4.43 13.87 -4.95
CA SER A 176 -4.64 15.24 -4.52
C SER A 176 -3.54 16.22 -4.82
N ASN A 177 -2.33 15.72 -4.93
CA ASN A 177 -1.15 16.58 -4.95
C ASN A 177 -0.72 16.98 -6.34
N ILE A 178 -1.35 16.46 -7.37
CA ILE A 178 -0.80 16.59 -8.72
C ILE A 178 -1.52 17.67 -9.52
N GLY A 179 -2.58 18.31 -8.96
CA GLY A 179 -3.40 19.26 -9.74
C GLY A 179 -4.01 18.60 -10.99
N ILE A 180 -3.88 17.28 -11.09
CA ILE A 180 -4.34 16.51 -12.23
C ILE A 180 -5.85 16.46 -12.19
N LYS A 181 -6.44 16.68 -13.32
CA LYS A 181 -7.84 16.40 -13.61
C LYS A 181 -8.10 14.93 -13.32
N ASN A 182 -8.53 14.64 -12.09
CA ASN A 182 -8.77 13.27 -11.70
C ASN A 182 -10.19 12.90 -12.02
N ASP A 183 -10.34 12.31 -13.15
CA ASP A 183 -11.57 11.62 -13.55
C ASP A 183 -11.72 10.23 -12.91
N GLY A 184 -10.97 9.99 -11.81
CA GLY A 184 -10.89 8.68 -11.15
C GLY A 184 -9.85 7.75 -11.76
N GLU A 185 -9.08 8.22 -12.73
CA GLU A 185 -8.05 7.42 -13.41
C GLU A 185 -6.78 7.28 -12.59
N LEU A 186 -6.06 6.20 -12.82
CA LEU A 186 -4.74 5.98 -12.23
C LEU A 186 -3.73 6.98 -12.80
N PRO A 187 -2.77 7.45 -12.00
CA PRO A 187 -1.76 8.39 -12.45
C PRO A 187 -0.84 7.78 -13.50
N GLU A 188 -0.21 8.64 -14.29
CA GLU A 188 0.74 8.18 -15.33
C GLU A 188 2.02 7.60 -14.75
N LYS A 189 2.45 8.06 -13.57
CA LYS A 189 3.75 7.69 -12.98
C LYS A 189 3.58 6.93 -11.67
N ALA A 190 4.32 5.83 -11.56
CA ALA A 190 4.44 5.06 -10.33
C ALA A 190 5.25 5.81 -9.26
N GLY A 191 4.92 5.54 -8.01
CA GLY A 191 5.76 5.87 -6.87
C GLY A 191 7.05 5.06 -6.86
N LYS A 192 8.11 5.62 -6.31
CA LYS A 192 9.44 4.98 -6.28
C LYS A 192 9.67 4.14 -5.04
N LEU A 193 8.80 4.25 -4.03
CA LEU A 193 9.05 3.64 -2.72
C LEU A 193 8.98 2.11 -2.74
N ALA A 194 7.94 1.54 -3.35
CA ALA A 194 7.82 0.09 -3.44
C ALA A 194 8.99 -0.55 -4.22
N PRO A 195 9.36 -0.07 -5.41
CA PRO A 195 10.56 -0.51 -6.11
C PRO A 195 11.85 -0.35 -5.29
N HIS A 196 12.01 0.78 -4.61
CA HIS A 196 13.19 1.04 -3.78
C HIS A 196 13.30 0.05 -2.62
N LEU A 197 12.23 -0.15 -1.86
CA LEU A 197 12.22 -1.12 -0.76
C LEU A 197 12.50 -2.54 -1.27
N SER A 198 11.92 -2.93 -2.40
CA SER A 198 12.13 -4.26 -2.98
C SER A 198 13.59 -4.47 -3.38
N LEU A 199 14.18 -3.55 -4.11
CA LEU A 199 15.58 -3.64 -4.53
C LEU A 199 16.57 -3.53 -3.35
N ALA A 200 16.24 -2.75 -2.33
CA ALA A 200 17.09 -2.62 -1.14
C ALA A 200 17.06 -3.86 -0.24
N THR A 201 15.96 -4.60 -0.21
CA THR A 201 15.75 -5.72 0.73
C THR A 201 15.67 -7.09 0.04
N GLY A 202 15.50 -7.13 -1.27
CA GLY A 202 15.19 -8.34 -2.02
C GLY A 202 13.76 -8.86 -1.81
N ALA A 203 12.90 -8.06 -1.18
CA ALA A 203 11.51 -8.44 -0.90
C ALA A 203 10.64 -8.39 -2.16
N THR A 204 9.66 -9.28 -2.23
CA THR A 204 8.70 -9.35 -3.34
C THR A 204 7.64 -8.25 -3.24
N ILE A 205 7.25 -7.67 -4.38
CA ILE A 205 6.13 -6.73 -4.47
C ILE A 205 4.87 -7.46 -4.95
N ILE A 206 3.73 -7.14 -4.35
CA ILE A 206 2.39 -7.44 -4.88
C ILE A 206 1.71 -6.11 -5.21
N PRO A 207 1.38 -5.84 -6.48
CA PRO A 207 0.50 -4.74 -6.83
C PRO A 207 -0.92 -5.01 -6.30
N VAL A 208 -1.53 -3.99 -5.68
CA VAL A 208 -2.91 -4.10 -5.17
C VAL A 208 -3.73 -2.93 -5.69
N LEU A 209 -4.71 -3.23 -6.53
CA LEU A 209 -5.70 -2.24 -6.94
C LEU A 209 -6.90 -2.30 -6.00
N MET A 210 -7.27 -1.18 -5.41
CA MET A 210 -8.55 -0.99 -4.75
C MET A 210 -9.40 -0.02 -5.54
N GLN A 211 -10.62 -0.42 -5.83
CA GLN A 211 -11.64 0.42 -6.45
C GLN A 211 -12.91 0.42 -5.60
N VAL A 212 -13.60 1.55 -5.59
CA VAL A 212 -14.90 1.71 -4.92
C VAL A 212 -15.91 2.20 -5.95
N GLU A 213 -17.07 1.57 -5.97
CA GLU A 213 -18.17 1.96 -6.85
C GLU A 213 -18.51 3.45 -6.70
N GLY A 214 -18.56 4.14 -7.83
CA GLY A 214 -18.82 5.57 -7.88
C GLY A 214 -17.72 6.45 -7.27
N GLN A 215 -16.47 6.02 -7.34
CA GLN A 215 -15.31 6.76 -6.79
C GLN A 215 -14.93 8.02 -7.60
N LYS A 216 -15.65 8.35 -8.65
CA LYS A 216 -15.40 9.57 -9.44
C LYS A 216 -15.41 10.79 -8.55
N ARG A 217 -14.37 11.59 -8.68
CA ARG A 217 -14.26 12.86 -7.98
C ARG A 217 -15.25 13.87 -8.54
N ASN A 218 -15.76 14.71 -7.65
CA ASN A 218 -16.36 15.96 -8.05
C ASN A 218 -15.26 16.92 -8.54
N PRO A 219 -15.20 17.26 -9.83
CA PRO A 219 -14.15 18.13 -10.38
C PRO A 219 -14.13 19.53 -9.75
N ASN A 220 -15.18 19.90 -9.00
CA ASN A 220 -15.29 21.17 -8.29
C ASN A 220 -14.76 21.11 -6.85
N GLN A 221 -14.39 19.94 -6.37
CA GLN A 221 -13.79 19.75 -5.03
C GLN A 221 -12.27 19.69 -5.13
N LEU A 222 -11.65 20.85 -5.24
CA LEU A 222 -10.20 21.01 -5.32
C LEU A 222 -9.41 20.46 -4.11
N ASN A 223 -10.11 20.18 -3.01
CA ASN A 223 -9.47 19.85 -1.73
C ASN A 223 -9.79 18.46 -1.18
N ASP A 224 -10.66 17.68 -1.80
CA ASP A 224 -11.02 16.35 -1.32
C ASP A 224 -10.30 15.28 -2.13
N ASN A 225 -9.26 14.76 -1.51
CA ASN A 225 -8.45 13.70 -2.03
C ASN A 225 -9.12 12.35 -1.97
N ALA A 226 -10.25 12.33 -1.31
CA ALA A 226 -10.80 11.13 -0.81
C ALA A 226 -12.25 11.04 -1.17
N ILE A 227 -12.65 9.84 -1.44
CA ILE A 227 -14.04 9.46 -1.27
C ILE A 227 -14.33 9.68 0.22
N HIS A 228 -15.09 10.70 0.53
CA HIS A 228 -15.54 10.97 1.89
C HIS A 228 -16.15 9.71 2.51
N PRO A 229 -15.95 9.42 3.81
CA PRO A 229 -16.61 8.32 4.50
C PRO A 229 -18.11 8.26 4.24
N LYS A 230 -18.77 9.39 4.00
CA LYS A 230 -20.18 9.48 3.59
C LYS A 230 -20.49 8.80 2.25
N GLN A 231 -19.53 8.66 1.36
CA GLN A 231 -19.71 7.98 0.07
C GLN A 231 -19.72 6.47 0.21
N TYR A 232 -19.27 5.94 1.36
CA TYR A 232 -19.40 4.52 1.72
C TYR A 232 -20.75 4.22 2.39
N LEU A 233 -21.57 5.23 2.70
CA LEU A 233 -22.91 5.04 3.24
C LEU A 233 -23.87 4.63 2.11
N GLY A 234 -24.14 3.34 2.01
CA GLY A 234 -25.02 2.74 1.01
C GLY A 234 -24.50 1.38 0.54
N LYS A 235 -25.28 0.65 -0.25
CA LYS A 235 -24.78 -0.55 -0.93
C LYS A 235 -23.80 -0.13 -2.01
N LYS A 236 -22.52 -0.37 -1.77
CA LYS A 236 -21.45 -0.12 -2.73
C LYS A 236 -20.60 -1.35 -2.88
N THR A 237 -20.00 -1.49 -4.04
CA THR A 237 -19.03 -2.54 -4.30
C THR A 237 -17.62 -2.00 -4.05
N VAL A 238 -16.84 -2.73 -3.24
CA VAL A 238 -15.39 -2.54 -3.11
C VAL A 238 -14.70 -3.71 -3.78
N ARG A 239 -13.84 -3.41 -4.72
CA ARG A 239 -13.06 -4.41 -5.45
C ARG A 239 -11.60 -4.30 -5.05
N LEU A 240 -11.04 -5.41 -4.56
CA LEU A 240 -9.63 -5.57 -4.25
C LEU A 240 -9.02 -6.56 -5.23
N VAL A 241 -7.99 -6.16 -5.95
CA VAL A 241 -7.31 -7.02 -6.92
C VAL A 241 -5.85 -7.17 -6.53
N PHE A 242 -5.44 -8.38 -6.15
CA PHE A 242 -4.05 -8.73 -5.85
C PHE A 242 -3.35 -9.23 -7.11
N GLY A 243 -2.33 -8.51 -7.53
CA GLY A 243 -1.58 -8.78 -8.74
C GLY A 243 -0.61 -9.95 -8.64
N GLU A 244 0.00 -10.24 -9.77
CA GLU A 244 1.13 -11.15 -9.82
C GLU A 244 2.34 -10.54 -9.09
N THR A 245 3.16 -11.40 -8.54
CA THR A 245 4.33 -11.00 -7.78
C THR A 245 5.44 -10.46 -8.68
N ILE A 246 6.04 -9.36 -8.26
CA ILE A 246 7.25 -8.81 -8.88
C ILE A 246 8.40 -9.06 -7.90
N LYS A 247 9.32 -9.95 -8.28
CA LYS A 247 10.47 -10.32 -7.45
C LYS A 247 11.75 -9.83 -8.11
N PRO A 248 12.61 -9.08 -7.39
CA PRO A 248 13.90 -8.68 -7.93
C PRO A 248 14.82 -9.90 -8.03
N SER A 249 15.61 -9.94 -9.10
CA SER A 249 16.70 -10.90 -9.21
C SER A 249 17.87 -10.52 -8.29
N PRO A 250 18.72 -11.46 -7.89
CA PRO A 250 19.93 -11.14 -7.13
C PRO A 250 20.82 -10.10 -7.81
N ASP A 251 20.94 -10.16 -9.13
CA ASP A 251 21.75 -9.22 -9.93
C ASP A 251 21.17 -7.79 -9.88
N GLU A 252 19.83 -7.64 -9.91
CA GLU A 252 19.18 -6.34 -9.77
C GLU A 252 19.37 -5.76 -8.37
N VAL A 253 19.28 -6.58 -7.35
CA VAL A 253 19.55 -6.18 -5.94
C VAL A 253 20.99 -5.70 -5.79
N GLU A 254 21.96 -6.44 -6.30
CA GLU A 254 23.37 -6.09 -6.23
C GLU A 254 23.67 -4.81 -7.03
N ALA A 255 23.18 -4.71 -8.26
CA ALA A 255 23.33 -3.52 -9.10
C ALA A 255 22.76 -2.27 -8.43
N TYR A 256 21.58 -2.41 -7.79
CA TYR A 256 20.94 -1.32 -7.07
C TYR A 256 21.75 -0.91 -5.82
N ALA A 257 22.23 -1.86 -5.03
CA ALA A 257 23.06 -1.59 -3.85
C ALA A 257 24.34 -0.85 -4.20
N ASN A 258 24.99 -1.19 -5.33
CA ASN A 258 26.20 -0.52 -5.81
C ASN A 258 25.90 0.94 -6.19
N VAL A 259 24.85 1.18 -6.97
CA VAL A 259 24.46 2.54 -7.40
C VAL A 259 23.98 3.38 -6.21
N SER A 260 23.26 2.80 -5.26
CA SER A 260 22.74 3.52 -4.09
C SER A 260 23.87 4.04 -3.18
N ARG A 261 24.96 3.30 -3.05
CA ARG A 261 26.14 3.78 -2.32
C ARG A 261 26.76 5.03 -2.95
N GLU A 262 26.80 5.07 -4.27
CA GLU A 262 27.38 6.20 -5.02
C GLU A 262 26.40 7.40 -5.09
N ALA A 263 25.10 7.17 -5.05
CA ALA A 263 24.07 8.19 -5.21
C ALA A 263 24.13 9.29 -4.14
N SER A 264 24.69 8.99 -2.96
CA SER A 264 24.90 9.97 -1.90
C SER A 264 25.88 11.08 -2.28
N TYR A 265 26.79 10.81 -3.23
CA TYR A 265 27.91 11.68 -3.58
C TYR A 265 27.90 12.16 -5.03
N SER A 266 27.09 11.54 -5.90
CA SER A 266 27.11 11.78 -7.34
C SER A 266 25.71 11.98 -7.91
N GLU A 267 25.51 13.08 -8.67
CA GLU A 267 24.26 13.33 -9.38
C GLU A 267 24.02 12.31 -10.50
N ALA A 268 25.08 11.89 -11.19
CA ALA A 268 25.01 10.85 -12.21
C ALA A 268 24.54 9.50 -11.62
N ALA A 269 25.00 9.15 -10.41
CA ALA A 269 24.55 7.95 -9.72
C ALA A 269 23.10 8.07 -9.26
N ARG A 270 22.66 9.23 -8.80
CA ARG A 270 21.24 9.49 -8.48
C ARG A 270 20.34 9.32 -9.70
N GLU A 271 20.76 9.82 -10.86
CA GLU A 271 20.02 9.64 -12.10
C GLU A 271 19.99 8.17 -12.53
N LYS A 272 21.10 7.45 -12.40
CA LYS A 272 21.15 6.00 -12.66
C LYS A 272 20.24 5.22 -11.70
N GLN A 273 20.26 5.56 -10.41
CA GLN A 273 19.36 4.99 -9.41
C GLN A 273 17.89 5.22 -9.78
N ARG A 274 17.54 6.44 -10.19
CA ARG A 274 16.19 6.79 -10.64
C ARG A 274 15.74 5.92 -11.80
N ARG A 275 16.61 5.72 -12.81
CA ARG A 275 16.30 4.87 -13.98
C ARG A 275 16.11 3.41 -13.60
N ILE A 276 16.92 2.89 -12.68
CA ILE A 276 16.74 1.52 -12.18
C ILE A 276 15.37 1.37 -11.49
N LEU A 277 14.98 2.33 -10.64
CA LEU A 277 13.68 2.30 -9.96
C LEU A 277 12.49 2.42 -10.93
N GLU A 278 12.63 3.21 -11.99
CA GLU A 278 11.61 3.36 -13.03
C GLU A 278 11.49 2.07 -13.88
N ALA A 279 12.62 1.47 -14.22
CA ALA A 279 12.64 0.22 -14.99
C ALA A 279 12.16 -0.99 -14.16
N PHE A 280 12.54 -1.05 -12.88
CA PHE A 280 12.15 -2.13 -11.98
C PHE A 280 10.80 -1.84 -11.32
N GLY A 281 9.77 -2.53 -11.74
CA GLY A 281 8.49 -2.59 -11.04
C GLY A 281 7.59 -1.37 -11.20
N GLY A 282 8.11 -0.16 -11.43
CA GLY A 282 7.28 1.04 -11.53
C GLY A 282 6.17 0.93 -12.57
N GLU A 283 6.54 0.67 -13.81
CA GLU A 283 5.57 0.47 -14.89
C GLU A 283 4.82 -0.87 -14.78
N ALA A 284 5.45 -1.92 -14.27
CA ALA A 284 4.78 -3.20 -14.05
C ALA A 284 3.66 -3.08 -12.99
N ILE A 285 3.89 -2.33 -11.91
CA ILE A 285 2.88 -2.07 -10.87
C ILE A 285 1.70 -1.29 -11.46
N LEU A 286 1.96 -0.15 -12.10
CA LEU A 286 0.89 0.69 -12.66
C LEU A 286 0.25 0.07 -13.89
N GLY A 287 1.00 -0.59 -14.76
CA GLY A 287 0.49 -1.31 -15.92
C GLY A 287 -0.53 -2.36 -15.49
N TYR A 288 -0.17 -3.18 -14.50
CA TYR A 288 -1.10 -4.14 -13.93
C TYR A 288 -2.38 -3.47 -13.39
N MET A 289 -2.24 -2.37 -12.64
CA MET A 289 -3.40 -1.66 -12.09
C MET A 289 -4.28 -1.06 -13.19
N ARG A 290 -3.68 -0.50 -14.26
CA ARG A 290 -4.43 0.03 -15.41
C ARG A 290 -5.19 -1.06 -16.15
N ASP A 291 -4.57 -2.20 -16.38
CA ASP A 291 -5.20 -3.35 -17.04
C ASP A 291 -6.39 -3.91 -16.25
N LYS A 292 -6.35 -3.77 -14.93
CA LYS A 292 -7.40 -4.24 -14.02
C LYS A 292 -8.40 -3.17 -13.63
N TYR A 293 -8.13 -1.91 -13.97
CA TYR A 293 -9.02 -0.80 -13.64
C TYR A 293 -10.35 -0.93 -14.40
N ASP A 294 -11.45 -0.88 -13.65
CA ASP A 294 -12.79 -0.91 -14.20
C ASP A 294 -13.41 0.50 -14.21
N PRO A 295 -13.47 1.17 -15.36
CA PRO A 295 -14.04 2.52 -15.46
C PRO A 295 -15.55 2.54 -15.24
N VAL A 296 -16.25 1.42 -15.43
CA VAL A 296 -17.69 1.31 -15.21
C VAL A 296 -17.99 1.29 -13.71
N LEU A 297 -17.21 0.53 -12.94
CA LEU A 297 -17.34 0.52 -11.48
C LEU A 297 -17.03 1.89 -10.87
N ALA A 298 -16.06 2.60 -11.43
CA ALA A 298 -15.67 3.92 -10.95
C ALA A 298 -16.67 5.02 -11.30
N ALA A 299 -17.54 4.80 -12.26
CA ALA A 299 -18.54 5.76 -12.72
C ALA A 299 -19.75 5.87 -11.81
#